data_d03d636d7b2c146df07bb4e9a25c7837
#
_entry.id   d03d636d7b2c146df07bb4e9a25c7837
#
_cell.length_a   1.000
_cell.length_b   1.000
_cell.length_c   1.000
_cell.angle_alpha   90.00
_cell.angle_beta   90.00
_cell.angle_gamma   90.00
#
_symmetry.space_group_name_H-M   'P 1'
#
loop_
_entity.id
_entity.type
_entity.pdbx_description
1 polymer ?
#
loop_
_entity_poly.entity_id
_entity_poly.type
_entity_poly.pdbx_seq_one_letter_code
_entity_poly.pdbx_strand_id
1 'polypeptide(L)'
;MEKKYITNASSCVANSCRWTTEWANITLCVMRSTRTLHALANRIKELRVEKHISQEELAHRSGLSRTGMGFLETGKRWPRLDTLMSVAEGLSISVDELLKGVHKPPKRH
;
A
#
# COMPACT_ATOMS: atom_id res chain seq x y z
N MET A 1 3.74 30.11 -8.62
CA MET A 1 2.99 29.13 -9.40
C MET A 1 3.50 27.74 -9.18
N GLU A 2 4.75 27.48 -9.45
CA GLU A 2 5.34 26.20 -9.15
C GLU A 2 5.21 25.82 -7.68
N LYS A 3 5.08 26.80 -6.86
CA LYS A 3 4.88 26.62 -5.43
C LYS A 3 3.68 25.78 -5.10
N LYS A 4 2.66 25.84 -5.96
CA LYS A 4 1.47 25.04 -5.74
C LYS A 4 1.74 23.56 -5.81
N TYR A 5 2.54 23.16 -6.77
CA TYR A 5 2.88 21.74 -6.91
C TYR A 5 3.69 21.26 -5.74
N ILE A 6 4.69 22.03 -5.37
CA ILE A 6 5.52 21.69 -4.25
C ILE A 6 4.69 21.64 -2.97
N THR A 7 3.82 22.60 -2.78
CA THR A 7 2.97 22.64 -1.62
C THR A 7 2.03 21.46 -1.56
N ASN A 8 1.42 21.10 -2.69
CA ASN A 8 0.49 19.98 -2.72
C ASN A 8 1.18 18.64 -2.57
N ALA A 9 2.21 18.43 -3.32
CA ALA A 9 2.96 17.20 -3.27
C ALA A 9 3.52 16.96 -1.89
N SER A 10 3.79 18.01 -1.20
CA SER A 10 4.46 17.95 0.08
C SER A 10 3.64 18.57 1.18
N SER A 11 2.32 18.55 1.06
CA SER A 11 1.49 19.12 2.11
C SER A 11 1.82 18.55 3.48
N CYS A 12 2.14 17.28 3.54
CA CYS A 12 2.64 16.69 4.77
C CYS A 12 4.14 16.83 4.91
N VAL A 13 4.83 17.19 3.85
CA VAL A 13 6.28 17.23 3.79
C VAL A 13 6.80 18.66 3.72
N ALA A 14 6.23 19.46 2.82
CA ALA A 14 6.71 20.83 2.61
C ALA A 14 6.52 21.70 3.83
N ASN A 15 5.40 21.57 4.48
CA ASN A 15 5.15 22.40 5.66
C ASN A 15 6.03 22.01 6.82
N SER A 16 6.40 20.77 6.83
CA SER A 16 7.15 20.22 7.93
C SER A 16 8.58 19.91 7.57
N CYS A 17 8.88 19.82 6.29
CA CYS A 17 10.25 19.62 5.85
C CYS A 17 11.00 20.96 5.77
N ARG A 18 10.95 21.67 6.84
CA ARG A 18 11.88 22.78 7.02
C ARG A 18 13.23 22.20 7.37
N TRP A 19 14.22 22.92 7.03
CA TRP A 19 15.61 22.48 7.18
C TRP A 19 15.95 21.88 8.54
N THR A 20 15.31 22.38 9.57
CA THR A 20 15.60 21.98 10.94
C THR A 20 14.88 20.75 11.42
N THR A 21 13.72 20.43 10.82
CA THR A 21 12.87 19.32 11.26
C THR A 21 12.78 18.23 10.23
N GLU A 22 13.59 18.31 9.22
CA GLU A 22 13.57 17.43 8.08
C GLU A 22 13.62 15.95 8.45
N TRP A 23 14.52 15.60 9.33
CA TRP A 23 14.71 14.21 9.73
C TRP A 23 13.49 13.60 10.40
N ALA A 24 12.89 14.35 11.31
CA ALA A 24 11.68 13.89 12.00
C ALA A 24 10.53 13.66 11.01
N ASN A 25 10.40 14.55 10.03
CA ASN A 25 9.35 14.45 9.04
C ASN A 25 9.55 13.28 8.08
N ILE A 26 10.77 13.02 7.68
CA ILE A 26 11.10 11.86 6.86
C ILE A 26 10.74 10.58 7.60
N THR A 27 11.07 10.50 8.87
CA THR A 27 10.74 9.34 9.71
C THR A 27 9.22 9.14 9.78
N LEU A 28 8.45 10.20 10.01
CA LEU A 28 7.00 10.12 10.04
C LEU A 28 6.41 9.69 8.70
N CYS A 29 6.94 10.20 7.60
CA CYS A 29 6.49 9.80 6.27
C CYS A 29 6.77 8.33 6.00
N VAL A 30 7.92 7.84 6.38
CA VAL A 30 8.29 6.43 6.23
C VAL A 30 7.36 5.56 7.08
N MET A 31 7.09 5.95 8.31
CA MET A 31 6.19 5.20 9.19
C MET A 31 4.77 5.13 8.64
N ARG A 32 4.26 6.22 8.07
CA ARG A 32 2.95 6.23 7.41
C ARG A 32 2.92 5.28 6.24
N SER A 33 3.93 5.36 5.42
CA SER A 33 4.07 4.51 4.25
C SER A 33 4.08 3.04 4.65
N THR A 34 4.83 2.70 5.67
CA THR A 34 4.91 1.33 6.17
C THR A 34 3.56 0.84 6.68
N ARG A 35 2.83 1.66 7.41
CA ARG A 35 1.49 1.30 7.89
C ARG A 35 0.54 0.99 6.75
N THR A 36 0.57 1.81 5.72
CA THR A 36 -0.28 1.61 4.54
C THR A 36 0.09 0.30 3.84
N LEU A 37 1.37 0.03 3.72
CA LEU A 37 1.84 -1.20 3.12
C LEU A 37 1.37 -2.43 3.89
N HIS A 38 1.48 -2.40 5.22
CA HIS A 38 1.02 -3.50 6.06
C HIS A 38 -0.50 -3.65 5.99
N ALA A 39 -1.24 -2.55 5.96
CA ALA A 39 -2.68 -2.59 5.81
C ALA A 39 -3.08 -3.24 4.49
N LEU A 40 -2.39 -2.90 3.40
CA LEU A 40 -2.62 -3.50 2.10
C LEU A 40 -2.30 -4.99 2.12
N ALA A 41 -1.16 -5.36 2.68
CA ALA A 41 -0.74 -6.76 2.79
C ALA A 41 -1.77 -7.58 3.56
N ASN A 42 -2.23 -7.08 4.69
CA ASN A 42 -3.26 -7.73 5.49
C ASN A 42 -4.57 -7.86 4.72
N ARG A 43 -4.96 -6.82 4.00
CA ARG A 43 -6.19 -6.84 3.20
C ARG A 43 -6.15 -7.91 2.12
N ILE A 44 -5.03 -8.04 1.44
CA ILE A 44 -4.84 -9.09 0.42
C ILE A 44 -4.97 -10.47 1.07
N LYS A 45 -4.33 -10.64 2.20
CA LYS A 45 -4.37 -11.91 2.93
C LYS A 45 -5.77 -12.25 3.41
N GLU A 46 -6.49 -11.28 3.95
CA GLU A 46 -7.87 -11.46 4.41
C GLU A 46 -8.77 -11.91 3.26
N LEU A 47 -8.70 -11.22 2.13
CA LEU A 47 -9.51 -11.54 0.96
C LEU A 47 -9.17 -12.93 0.41
N ARG A 48 -7.90 -13.28 0.43
CA ARG A 48 -7.46 -14.60 0.00
C ARG A 48 -8.05 -15.70 0.88
N VAL A 49 -7.93 -15.53 2.18
CA VAL A 49 -8.46 -16.50 3.15
C VAL A 49 -9.98 -16.59 3.06
N GLU A 50 -10.65 -15.45 2.93
CA GLU A 50 -12.10 -15.38 2.77
C GLU A 50 -12.58 -16.18 1.55
N LYS A 51 -11.81 -16.14 0.47
CA LYS A 51 -12.12 -16.87 -0.75
C LYS A 51 -11.59 -18.30 -0.76
N HIS A 52 -10.98 -18.73 0.33
CA HIS A 52 -10.40 -20.08 0.46
C HIS A 52 -9.36 -20.40 -0.61
N ILE A 53 -8.57 -19.42 -0.97
CA ILE A 53 -7.50 -19.55 -1.96
C ILE A 53 -6.17 -19.65 -1.24
N SER A 54 -5.33 -20.62 -1.64
CA SER A 54 -3.99 -20.71 -1.09
C SER A 54 -3.10 -19.60 -1.62
N GLN A 55 -2.01 -19.30 -0.92
CA GLN A 55 -1.04 -18.32 -1.38
C GLN A 55 -0.45 -18.68 -2.75
N GLU A 56 -0.19 -19.97 -2.94
CA GLU A 56 0.35 -20.47 -4.20
C GLU A 56 -0.66 -20.34 -5.34
N GLU A 57 -1.91 -20.64 -5.07
CA GLU A 57 -2.97 -20.51 -6.04
C GLU A 57 -3.19 -19.06 -6.45
N LEU A 58 -3.16 -18.15 -5.50
CA LEU A 58 -3.28 -16.73 -5.80
C LEU A 58 -2.06 -16.25 -6.61
N ALA A 59 -0.87 -16.69 -6.25
CA ALA A 59 0.33 -16.36 -7.01
C ALA A 59 0.21 -16.83 -8.45
N HIS A 60 -0.25 -18.05 -8.64
CA HIS A 60 -0.45 -18.63 -9.97
C HIS A 60 -1.48 -17.82 -10.78
N ARG A 61 -2.62 -17.51 -10.18
CA ARG A 61 -3.68 -16.73 -10.84
C ARG A 61 -3.24 -15.31 -11.19
N SER A 62 -2.37 -14.75 -10.38
CA SER A 62 -1.87 -13.38 -10.56
C SER A 62 -0.62 -13.32 -11.44
N GLY A 63 -0.09 -14.47 -11.86
CA GLY A 63 1.15 -14.50 -12.62
C GLY A 63 2.37 -14.09 -11.81
N LEU A 64 2.30 -14.17 -10.50
CA LEU A 64 3.39 -13.83 -9.61
C LEU A 64 4.13 -15.08 -9.16
N SER A 65 5.40 -14.91 -8.79
CA SER A 65 6.12 -15.99 -8.15
C SER A 65 5.63 -16.19 -6.72
N ARG A 66 5.81 -17.36 -6.18
CA ARG A 66 5.49 -17.65 -4.79
C ARG A 66 6.22 -16.69 -3.83
N THR A 67 7.50 -16.43 -4.12
CA THR A 67 8.31 -15.51 -3.33
C THR A 67 7.76 -14.08 -3.41
N GLY A 68 7.37 -13.64 -4.60
CA GLY A 68 6.76 -12.32 -4.81
C GLY A 68 5.47 -12.17 -4.04
N MET A 69 4.63 -13.19 -4.06
CA MET A 69 3.38 -13.20 -3.29
C MET A 69 3.67 -13.16 -1.80
N GLY A 70 4.65 -13.88 -1.34
CA GLY A 70 5.08 -13.85 0.05
C GLY A 70 5.51 -12.46 0.50
N PHE A 71 6.29 -11.77 -0.30
CA PHE A 71 6.70 -10.40 0.00
C PHE A 71 5.51 -9.43 0.03
N LEU A 72 4.55 -9.65 -0.84
CA LEU A 72 3.35 -8.84 -0.91
C LEU A 72 2.50 -9.02 0.36
N GLU A 73 2.27 -10.24 0.78
CA GLU A 73 1.47 -10.54 1.97
C GLU A 73 2.16 -10.23 3.29
N THR A 74 3.47 -10.14 3.31
CA THR A 74 4.21 -9.78 4.51
C THR A 74 4.53 -8.29 4.60
N GLY A 75 4.20 -7.53 3.56
CA GLY A 75 4.45 -6.10 3.54
C GLY A 75 5.93 -5.73 3.46
N LYS A 76 6.74 -6.61 2.93
CA LYS A 76 8.18 -6.35 2.77
C LYS A 76 8.51 -5.52 1.55
N ARG A 77 7.63 -5.48 0.57
CA ARG A 77 7.86 -4.80 -0.69
C ARG A 77 6.59 -4.12 -1.17
N TRP A 78 6.74 -2.90 -1.68
CA TRP A 78 5.64 -2.21 -2.31
C TRP A 78 5.27 -2.86 -3.63
N PRO A 79 4.04 -3.23 -3.83
CA PRO A 79 3.59 -3.76 -5.12
C PRO A 79 3.48 -2.63 -6.14
N ARG A 80 3.73 -2.97 -7.37
CA ARG A 80 3.47 -2.06 -8.49
C ARG A 80 1.98 -2.07 -8.78
N LEU A 81 1.52 -1.06 -9.52
CA LEU A 81 0.11 -0.98 -9.87
C LEU A 81 -0.35 -2.18 -10.70
N ASP A 82 0.45 -2.59 -11.66
CA ASP A 82 0.16 -3.77 -12.47
C ASP A 82 0.06 -5.03 -11.62
N THR A 83 0.92 -5.16 -10.62
CA THR A 83 0.86 -6.26 -9.66
C THR A 83 -0.44 -6.24 -8.88
N LEU A 84 -0.86 -5.06 -8.42
CA LEU A 84 -2.13 -4.92 -7.72
C LEU A 84 -3.32 -5.30 -8.59
N MET A 85 -3.28 -4.90 -9.85
CA MET A 85 -4.32 -5.28 -10.82
C MET A 85 -4.38 -6.78 -11.01
N SER A 86 -3.22 -7.41 -11.18
CA SER A 86 -3.15 -8.87 -11.35
C SER A 86 -3.66 -9.62 -10.12
N VAL A 87 -3.32 -9.13 -8.94
CA VAL A 87 -3.81 -9.73 -7.68
C VAL A 87 -5.33 -9.58 -7.57
N ALA A 88 -5.85 -8.41 -7.90
CA ALA A 88 -7.29 -8.18 -7.88
C ALA A 88 -8.02 -9.11 -8.85
N GLU A 89 -7.47 -9.30 -10.03
CA GLU A 89 -8.00 -10.25 -11.00
C GLU A 89 -7.94 -11.68 -10.46
N GLY A 90 -6.82 -12.05 -9.86
CA GLY A 90 -6.66 -13.37 -9.25
C GLY A 90 -7.66 -13.64 -8.13
N LEU A 91 -8.07 -12.58 -7.44
CA LEU A 91 -9.11 -12.63 -6.40
C LEU A 91 -10.51 -12.44 -6.96
N SER A 92 -10.64 -12.15 -8.25
CA SER A 92 -11.93 -11.88 -8.90
C SER A 92 -12.67 -10.67 -8.28
N ILE A 93 -11.92 -9.64 -7.93
CA ILE A 93 -12.45 -8.39 -7.40
C ILE A 93 -11.86 -7.20 -8.15
N SER A 94 -12.44 -6.04 -7.97
CA SER A 94 -11.86 -4.82 -8.53
C SER A 94 -10.71 -4.32 -7.66
N VAL A 95 -9.84 -3.54 -8.27
CA VAL A 95 -8.74 -2.90 -7.51
C VAL A 95 -9.30 -1.97 -6.43
N ASP A 96 -10.42 -1.33 -6.72
CA ASP A 96 -11.11 -0.48 -5.77
C ASP A 96 -11.52 -1.26 -4.51
N GLU A 97 -12.08 -2.42 -4.69
CA GLU A 97 -12.46 -3.30 -3.59
C GLU A 97 -11.24 -3.79 -2.81
N LEU A 98 -10.17 -4.09 -3.53
CA LEU A 98 -8.91 -4.50 -2.93
C LEU A 98 -8.34 -3.43 -2.01
N LEU A 99 -8.42 -2.17 -2.42
CA LEU A 99 -7.87 -1.04 -1.68
C LEU A 99 -8.81 -0.48 -0.63
N LYS A 100 -10.03 -1.00 -0.58
CA LYS A 100 -11.02 -0.53 0.38
C LYS A 100 -10.56 -0.79 1.81
N GLY A 101 -10.53 0.24 2.60
CA GLY A 101 -10.09 0.14 3.99
C GLY A 101 -8.58 0.26 4.21
N VAL A 102 -7.80 0.20 3.16
CA VAL A 102 -6.35 0.35 3.26
C VAL A 102 -5.97 1.76 3.69
N HIS A 103 -6.66 2.73 3.12
CA HIS A 103 -6.45 4.12 3.47
C HIS A 103 -7.57 4.60 4.38
N LYS A 104 -7.38 4.38 5.65
CA LYS A 104 -8.29 4.91 6.65
C LYS A 104 -7.77 6.27 7.09
N PRO A 105 -8.46 7.36 6.76
CA PRO A 105 -8.00 8.66 7.21
C PRO A 105 -7.96 8.68 8.74
N PRO A 106 -7.01 9.38 9.32
CA PRO A 106 -6.95 9.50 10.77
C PRO A 106 -8.26 10.12 11.27
N LYS A 107 -8.78 9.52 12.32
CA LYS A 107 -9.97 10.09 12.95
C LYS A 107 -9.62 11.47 13.47
N ARG A 108 -10.38 12.46 13.05
CA ARG A 108 -10.23 13.80 13.58
C ARG A 108 -10.87 13.84 14.96
N HIS A 109 -10.11 14.31 15.89
CA HIS A 109 -10.59 14.55 17.22
C HIS A 109 -10.91 16.02 17.40
#